data_53ab182a45be7ae6ce9eb24a3c6f8e02
#
_entry.id   53ab182a45be7ae6ce9eb24a3c6f8e02
#
_cell.length_a   1.000
_cell.length_b   1.000
_cell.length_c   1.000
_cell.angle_alpha   90.00
_cell.angle_beta   90.00
_cell.angle_gamma   90.00
#
_symmetry.space_group_name_H-M   'P 1'
#
loop_
_entity.id
_entity.type
_entity.pdbx_description
1 polymer ?
#
loop_
_entity_poly.entity_id
_entity_poly.type
_entity_poly.pdbx_seq_one_letter_code
_entity_poly.pdbx_strand_id
1 'polypeptide(L)'
;LRYEYFVNTKPDLKTASPLEVVSGQAWVSADDQGNQYSITSVAPTEGFEEGVYYIYCTVTATADGVEPASETSGPVRLVYSRVELEGLTGSGTKENPYQLTSEADLIKLRKIVNEDNQWCPGVHFKMMNNIVLSPTWEPIGTKIDRSPEIEDAAKKKYEWRAFGGIFDGGGHKLTVATEGKPLFNFTSDATIKNLNIYGEKINGNGLIDGLFADYGADGNYWTGVPNCVTIQNVHLLNGSST
;
A
#
# COMPACT_ATOMS: atom_id res chain seq x y z
N LEU A 1 9.10 -13.62 24.30
CA LEU A 1 8.90 -14.36 23.05
C LEU A 1 9.80 -13.78 21.97
N ARG A 2 10.43 -14.63 21.16
CA ARG A 2 11.21 -14.29 19.98
C ARG A 2 10.56 -14.93 18.78
N TYR A 3 10.43 -14.19 17.68
CA TYR A 3 9.87 -14.66 16.41
C TYR A 3 10.99 -14.67 15.37
N GLU A 4 11.11 -15.79 14.65
CA GLU A 4 12.06 -15.96 13.55
C GLU A 4 11.29 -16.47 12.34
N TYR A 5 11.53 -15.87 11.20
CA TYR A 5 10.84 -16.21 9.96
C TYR A 5 11.79 -16.88 8.98
N PHE A 6 11.25 -17.83 8.24
CA PHE A 6 12.00 -18.58 7.23
C PHE A 6 11.18 -18.68 5.96
N VAL A 7 11.87 -18.72 4.83
CA VAL A 7 11.26 -18.81 3.50
C VAL A 7 11.92 -19.90 2.68
N ASN A 8 11.10 -20.59 1.87
CA ASN A 8 11.57 -21.55 0.88
C ASN A 8 10.66 -21.51 -0.36
N THR A 9 11.16 -21.95 -1.49
CA THR A 9 10.37 -22.19 -2.72
C THR A 9 9.70 -23.57 -2.75
N LYS A 10 9.97 -24.40 -1.74
CA LYS A 10 9.37 -25.73 -1.53
C LYS A 10 8.82 -25.83 -0.10
N PRO A 11 7.81 -26.65 0.16
CA PRO A 11 7.26 -26.83 1.51
C PRO A 11 8.17 -27.71 2.40
N ASP A 12 9.43 -27.27 2.55
CA ASP A 12 10.46 -27.98 3.31
C ASP A 12 11.20 -26.99 4.22
N LEU A 13 10.91 -27.05 5.52
CA LEU A 13 11.54 -26.20 6.52
C LEU A 13 13.06 -26.46 6.66
N LYS A 14 13.52 -27.70 6.42
CA LYS A 14 14.93 -28.07 6.62
C LYS A 14 15.89 -27.35 5.67
N THR A 15 15.37 -26.92 4.52
CA THR A 15 16.13 -26.18 3.50
C THR A 15 15.69 -24.72 3.40
N ALA A 16 14.84 -24.25 4.31
CA ALA A 16 14.39 -22.87 4.32
C ALA A 16 15.51 -21.93 4.78
N SER A 17 15.58 -20.78 4.13
CA SER A 17 16.50 -19.69 4.47
C SER A 17 15.85 -18.73 5.47
N PRO A 18 16.64 -18.10 6.36
CA PRO A 18 16.12 -17.01 7.19
C PRO A 18 15.49 -15.91 6.32
N LEU A 19 14.35 -15.40 6.75
CA LEU A 19 13.68 -14.27 6.13
C LEU A 19 13.78 -13.07 7.07
N GLU A 20 14.52 -12.05 6.64
CA GLU A 20 14.57 -10.80 7.36
C GLU A 20 13.25 -10.02 7.16
N VAL A 21 12.67 -9.57 8.25
CA VAL A 21 11.41 -8.85 8.25
C VAL A 21 11.52 -7.58 9.06
N VAL A 22 10.79 -6.56 8.65
CA VAL A 22 10.53 -5.38 9.49
C VAL A 22 9.21 -5.57 10.20
N SER A 23 9.20 -5.28 11.49
CA SER A 23 7.97 -5.29 12.28
C SER A 23 7.11 -4.10 11.88
N GLY A 24 5.88 -4.38 11.47
CA GLY A 24 4.84 -3.38 11.37
C GLY A 24 4.26 -3.01 12.75
N GLN A 25 3.18 -2.25 12.76
CA GLN A 25 2.49 -1.92 14.00
C GLN A 25 1.85 -3.17 14.62
N ALA A 26 1.94 -3.26 15.94
CA ALA A 26 1.19 -4.21 16.70
C ALA A 26 -0.22 -3.68 17.00
N TRP A 27 -1.22 -4.53 16.82
CA TRP A 27 -2.59 -4.24 17.24
C TRP A 27 -2.95 -5.09 18.44
N VAL A 28 -3.75 -4.51 19.30
CA VAL A 28 -4.43 -5.27 20.35
C VAL A 28 -5.86 -5.50 19.88
N SER A 29 -6.25 -6.73 19.72
CA SER A 29 -7.62 -7.15 19.46
C SER A 29 -8.15 -7.94 20.62
N ALA A 30 -9.47 -7.98 20.77
CA ALA A 30 -10.12 -8.84 21.73
C ALA A 30 -11.04 -9.82 20.98
N ASP A 31 -11.11 -11.07 21.49
CA ASP A 31 -12.10 -12.03 21.03
C ASP A 31 -13.47 -11.79 21.69
N ASP A 32 -14.47 -12.56 21.28
CA ASP A 32 -15.85 -12.47 21.83
C ASP A 32 -15.93 -12.80 23.33
N GLN A 33 -14.86 -13.34 23.92
CA GLN A 33 -14.74 -13.65 25.33
C GLN A 33 -13.96 -12.58 26.11
N GLY A 34 -13.50 -11.54 25.44
CA GLY A 34 -12.74 -10.43 26.01
C GLY A 34 -11.25 -10.72 26.22
N ASN A 35 -10.73 -11.84 25.70
CA ASN A 35 -9.29 -12.10 25.73
C ASN A 35 -8.58 -11.15 24.75
N GLN A 36 -7.57 -10.44 25.25
CA GLN A 36 -6.76 -9.55 24.42
C GLN A 36 -5.59 -10.34 23.79
N TYR A 37 -5.39 -10.12 22.50
CA TYR A 37 -4.23 -10.61 21.78
C TYR A 37 -3.64 -9.50 20.91
N SER A 38 -2.32 -9.50 20.77
CA SER A 38 -1.64 -8.58 19.89
C SER A 38 -1.35 -9.26 18.54
N ILE A 39 -1.67 -8.55 17.46
CA ILE A 39 -1.33 -8.96 16.10
C ILE A 39 -0.25 -8.00 15.62
N THR A 40 0.88 -8.53 15.19
CA THR A 40 1.94 -7.73 14.58
C THR A 40 2.06 -8.12 13.12
N SER A 41 1.93 -7.16 12.22
CA SER A 41 2.28 -7.39 10.81
C SER A 41 3.79 -7.40 10.67
N VAL A 42 4.27 -8.23 9.77
CA VAL A 42 5.67 -8.26 9.38
C VAL A 42 5.73 -8.21 7.85
N ALA A 43 6.71 -7.49 7.34
CA ALA A 43 6.97 -7.44 5.91
C ALA A 43 8.43 -7.82 5.65
N PRO A 44 8.73 -8.57 4.58
CA PRO A 44 10.11 -8.83 4.17
C PRO A 44 10.85 -7.51 3.94
N THR A 45 12.14 -7.48 4.33
CA THR A 45 13.02 -6.32 4.07
C THR A 45 13.38 -6.20 2.59
N GLU A 46 13.38 -7.33 1.89
CA GLU A 46 13.59 -7.42 0.44
C GLU A 46 12.35 -8.00 -0.23
N GLY A 47 12.03 -7.50 -1.42
CA GLY A 47 10.90 -7.99 -2.20
C GLY A 47 11.15 -9.41 -2.74
N PHE A 48 10.10 -10.19 -2.88
CA PHE A 48 10.14 -11.48 -3.56
C PHE A 48 10.15 -11.28 -5.10
N GLU A 49 10.84 -12.18 -5.79
CA GLU A 49 10.60 -12.39 -7.22
C GLU A 49 9.30 -13.15 -7.43
N GLU A 50 8.80 -13.16 -8.67
CA GLU A 50 7.62 -13.96 -8.99
C GLU A 50 7.83 -15.43 -8.67
N GLY A 51 6.87 -16.03 -7.98
CA GLY A 51 6.98 -17.41 -7.60
C GLY A 51 6.04 -17.85 -6.50
N VAL A 52 6.23 -19.11 -6.11
CA VAL A 52 5.54 -19.69 -4.96
C VAL A 52 6.54 -19.82 -3.82
N TYR A 53 6.18 -19.30 -2.68
CA TYR A 53 6.99 -19.32 -1.47
C TYR A 53 6.24 -20.00 -0.35
N TYR A 54 6.98 -20.59 0.55
CA TYR A 54 6.48 -21.21 1.78
C TYR A 54 7.16 -20.52 2.95
N ILE A 55 6.37 -19.84 3.77
CA ILE A 55 6.85 -19.04 4.91
C ILE A 55 6.52 -19.79 6.18
N TYR A 56 7.50 -19.85 7.07
CA TYR A 56 7.40 -20.45 8.40
C TYR A 56 7.70 -19.40 9.45
N CYS A 57 7.10 -19.54 10.62
CA CYS A 57 7.40 -18.74 11.78
C CYS A 57 7.75 -19.65 12.95
N THR A 58 8.94 -19.47 13.54
CA THR A 58 9.35 -20.10 14.77
C THR A 58 9.16 -19.11 15.91
N VAL A 59 8.45 -19.53 16.94
CA VAL A 59 8.26 -18.77 18.17
C VAL A 59 9.06 -19.44 19.27
N THR A 60 9.96 -18.70 19.90
CA THR A 60 10.75 -19.18 21.05
C THR A 60 10.31 -18.46 22.31
N ALA A 61 9.90 -19.19 23.31
CA ALA A 61 9.59 -18.70 24.65
C ALA A 61 10.78 -18.92 25.57
N THR A 62 11.16 -17.88 26.30
CA THR A 62 12.21 -17.95 27.33
C THR A 62 11.67 -17.43 28.65
N ALA A 63 12.07 -18.07 29.75
CA ALA A 63 11.81 -17.62 31.12
C ALA A 63 13.05 -17.89 31.99
N ASP A 64 13.23 -17.09 33.03
CA ASP A 64 14.37 -17.24 33.92
C ASP A 64 14.36 -18.61 34.61
N GLY A 65 15.47 -19.33 34.50
CA GLY A 65 15.65 -20.66 35.10
C GLY A 65 14.91 -21.81 34.40
N VAL A 66 14.35 -21.59 33.22
CA VAL A 66 13.66 -22.60 32.42
C VAL A 66 14.35 -22.73 31.06
N GLU A 67 14.50 -23.95 30.58
CA GLU A 67 15.00 -24.19 29.23
C GLU A 67 14.06 -23.56 28.18
N PRO A 68 14.59 -22.88 27.17
CA PRO A 68 13.80 -22.31 26.10
C PRO A 68 12.97 -23.36 25.37
N ALA A 69 11.71 -23.04 25.09
CA ALA A 69 10.82 -23.86 24.28
C ALA A 69 10.51 -23.15 22.95
N SER A 70 10.60 -23.89 21.85
CA SER A 70 10.35 -23.37 20.51
C SER A 70 9.32 -24.23 19.78
N GLU A 71 8.42 -23.55 19.04
CA GLU A 71 7.44 -24.17 18.16
C GLU A 71 7.52 -23.48 16.79
N THR A 72 7.40 -24.28 15.72
CA THR A 72 7.41 -23.73 14.36
C THR A 72 6.06 -24.01 13.70
N SER A 73 5.50 -22.98 13.08
CA SER A 73 4.24 -23.10 12.30
C SER A 73 4.41 -24.05 11.12
N GLY A 74 3.30 -24.63 10.65
CA GLY A 74 3.25 -25.17 9.30
C GLY A 74 3.48 -24.06 8.26
N PRO A 75 3.81 -24.43 7.00
CA PRO A 75 4.08 -23.45 5.96
C PRO A 75 2.82 -22.65 5.59
N VAL A 76 2.97 -21.34 5.52
CA VAL A 76 2.02 -20.48 4.83
C VAL A 76 2.47 -20.38 3.37
N ARG A 77 1.62 -20.83 2.45
CA ARG A 77 1.89 -20.72 1.03
C ARG A 77 1.57 -19.31 0.54
N LEU A 78 2.60 -18.62 0.08
CA LEU A 78 2.48 -17.32 -0.57
C LEU A 78 2.68 -17.52 -2.08
N VAL A 79 1.74 -17.03 -2.89
CA VAL A 79 1.93 -16.90 -4.34
C VAL A 79 2.18 -15.43 -4.61
N TYR A 80 3.39 -15.11 -5.05
CA TYR A 80 3.73 -13.78 -5.48
C TYR A 80 3.75 -13.77 -7.00
N SER A 81 2.76 -13.11 -7.58
CA SER A 81 2.72 -12.85 -9.02
C SER A 81 2.83 -11.35 -9.24
N ARG A 82 3.70 -10.98 -10.15
CA ARG A 82 3.79 -9.59 -10.58
C ARG A 82 2.52 -9.25 -11.34
N VAL A 83 1.89 -8.16 -10.97
CA VAL A 83 0.80 -7.61 -11.79
C VAL A 83 1.44 -6.93 -12.99
N GLU A 84 1.32 -7.55 -14.17
CA GLU A 84 1.64 -6.85 -15.41
C GLU A 84 0.55 -5.79 -15.65
N LEU A 85 0.93 -4.53 -15.55
CA LEU A 85 0.03 -3.43 -15.79
C LEU A 85 0.03 -3.11 -17.28
N GLU A 86 -0.99 -3.58 -17.99
CA GLU A 86 -1.12 -3.36 -19.42
C GLU A 86 -0.99 -1.88 -19.81
N GLY A 87 -0.20 -1.63 -20.84
CA GLY A 87 -0.06 -0.32 -21.44
C GLY A 87 0.90 0.64 -20.72
N LEU A 88 1.59 0.21 -19.65
CA LEU A 88 2.71 0.94 -19.05
C LEU A 88 4.05 0.30 -19.43
N THR A 89 5.06 1.11 -19.72
CA THR A 89 6.41 0.64 -19.97
C THR A 89 7.13 0.38 -18.65
N GLY A 90 7.86 -0.73 -18.56
CA GLY A 90 8.55 -1.15 -17.34
C GLY A 90 8.02 -2.47 -16.82
N SER A 91 8.53 -2.91 -15.68
CA SER A 91 8.11 -4.14 -15.01
C SER A 91 7.71 -3.95 -13.55
N GLY A 92 7.63 -2.69 -13.08
CA GLY A 92 7.20 -2.36 -11.73
C GLY A 92 8.21 -2.71 -10.64
N THR A 93 9.44 -3.09 -10.99
CA THR A 93 10.52 -3.30 -10.02
C THR A 93 11.25 -2.01 -9.70
N LYS A 94 12.07 -2.01 -8.65
CA LYS A 94 12.94 -0.89 -8.30
C LYS A 94 13.92 -0.54 -9.43
N GLU A 95 14.46 -1.56 -10.09
CA GLU A 95 15.43 -1.45 -11.18
C GLU A 95 14.77 -1.05 -12.51
N ASN A 96 13.52 -1.47 -12.73
CA ASN A 96 12.75 -1.17 -13.92
C ASN A 96 11.30 -0.78 -13.56
N PRO A 97 11.10 0.41 -12.97
CA PRO A 97 9.77 0.88 -12.55
C PRO A 97 8.86 1.11 -13.75
N TYR A 98 7.55 1.04 -13.54
CA TYR A 98 6.59 1.50 -14.53
C TYR A 98 6.78 2.99 -14.79
N GLN A 99 6.96 3.35 -16.05
CA GLN A 99 7.25 4.70 -16.48
C GLN A 99 5.97 5.49 -16.69
N LEU A 100 5.92 6.66 -16.07
CA LEU A 100 4.81 7.60 -16.19
C LEU A 100 5.33 8.84 -16.95
N THR A 101 5.01 8.89 -18.23
CA THR A 101 5.53 9.93 -19.16
C THR A 101 4.54 11.04 -19.41
N SER A 102 3.26 10.81 -19.13
CA SER A 102 2.16 11.71 -19.46
C SER A 102 0.96 11.53 -18.50
N GLU A 103 -0.02 12.44 -18.57
CA GLU A 103 -1.29 12.27 -17.89
C GLU A 103 -2.01 10.96 -18.31
N ALA A 104 -1.85 10.56 -19.58
CA ALA A 104 -2.45 9.31 -20.06
C ALA A 104 -1.94 8.08 -19.29
N ASP A 105 -0.67 8.06 -18.88
CA ASP A 105 -0.12 6.99 -18.06
C ASP A 105 -0.63 7.04 -16.62
N LEU A 106 -0.81 8.24 -16.07
CA LEU A 106 -1.48 8.41 -14.78
C LEU A 106 -2.94 7.96 -14.81
N ILE A 107 -3.64 8.18 -15.94
CA ILE A 107 -5.00 7.67 -16.15
C ILE A 107 -5.03 6.14 -16.18
N LYS A 108 -4.04 5.49 -16.78
CA LYS A 108 -3.92 4.02 -16.75
C LYS A 108 -3.71 3.54 -15.32
N LEU A 109 -2.78 4.15 -14.57
CA LEU A 109 -2.57 3.82 -13.16
C LEU A 109 -3.85 4.02 -12.34
N ARG A 110 -4.58 5.12 -12.58
CA ARG A 110 -5.86 5.36 -11.93
C ARG A 110 -6.87 4.25 -12.22
N LYS A 111 -6.99 3.81 -13.48
CA LYS A 111 -7.91 2.70 -13.83
C LYS A 111 -7.55 1.42 -13.10
N ILE A 112 -6.29 1.06 -13.08
CA ILE A 112 -5.78 -0.11 -12.36
C ILE A 112 -6.19 -0.07 -10.87
N VAL A 113 -6.05 1.08 -10.23
CA VAL A 113 -6.44 1.22 -8.82
C VAL A 113 -7.94 1.34 -8.66
N ASN A 114 -8.60 2.23 -9.43
CA ASN A 114 -9.98 2.61 -9.21
C ASN A 114 -10.99 1.62 -9.82
N GLU A 115 -10.66 1.00 -10.96
CA GLU A 115 -11.57 0.12 -11.69
C GLU A 115 -11.23 -1.35 -11.45
N ASP A 116 -9.94 -1.72 -11.57
CA ASP A 116 -9.49 -3.11 -11.41
C ASP A 116 -9.19 -3.50 -9.96
N ASN A 117 -9.31 -2.54 -9.02
CA ASN A 117 -9.08 -2.73 -7.58
C ASN A 117 -7.69 -3.31 -7.25
N GLN A 118 -6.67 -2.89 -8.00
CA GLN A 118 -5.28 -3.31 -7.76
C GLN A 118 -4.60 -2.31 -6.81
N TRP A 119 -4.32 -2.75 -5.61
CA TRP A 119 -3.64 -1.94 -4.59
C TRP A 119 -2.17 -1.63 -4.91
N CYS A 120 -1.51 -2.48 -5.71
CA CYS A 120 -0.13 -2.35 -6.17
C CYS A 120 0.95 -2.32 -5.07
N PRO A 121 0.90 -3.11 -3.99
CA PRO A 121 1.90 -3.07 -2.94
C PRO A 121 3.28 -3.47 -3.49
N GLY A 122 4.31 -2.68 -3.14
CA GLY A 122 5.69 -2.93 -3.59
C GLY A 122 5.95 -2.68 -5.07
N VAL A 123 4.95 -2.29 -5.85
CA VAL A 123 5.12 -1.94 -7.27
C VAL A 123 5.69 -0.52 -7.39
N HIS A 124 6.73 -0.37 -8.19
CA HIS A 124 7.41 0.90 -8.41
C HIS A 124 6.87 1.60 -9.66
N PHE A 125 6.51 2.87 -9.49
CA PHE A 125 6.11 3.79 -10.55
C PHE A 125 7.05 4.99 -10.54
N LYS A 126 7.49 5.48 -11.70
CA LYS A 126 8.39 6.62 -11.80
C LYS A 126 7.96 7.58 -12.88
N MET A 127 7.82 8.85 -12.53
CA MET A 127 7.67 9.92 -13.51
C MET A 127 8.97 10.08 -14.30
N MET A 128 8.85 10.15 -15.62
CA MET A 128 9.96 10.34 -16.54
C MET A 128 9.98 11.74 -17.15
N ASN A 129 8.90 12.47 -17.00
CA ASN A 129 8.71 13.84 -17.53
C ASN A 129 7.91 14.70 -16.54
N ASN A 130 7.93 16.01 -16.76
CA ASN A 130 6.94 16.88 -16.16
C ASN A 130 5.56 16.55 -16.73
N ILE A 131 4.55 16.47 -15.86
CA ILE A 131 3.17 16.14 -16.24
C ILE A 131 2.25 17.29 -15.83
N VAL A 132 1.31 17.61 -16.71
CA VAL A 132 0.23 18.57 -16.43
C VAL A 132 -1.07 17.80 -16.38
N LEU A 133 -1.78 17.91 -15.26
CA LEU A 133 -3.11 17.33 -15.09
C LEU A 133 -4.15 18.26 -15.71
N SER A 134 -5.07 17.70 -16.46
CA SER A 134 -6.21 18.42 -17.03
C SER A 134 -7.19 18.90 -15.95
N PRO A 135 -8.04 19.88 -16.24
CA PRO A 135 -9.12 20.29 -15.32
C PRO A 135 -10.12 19.16 -15.01
N THR A 136 -10.18 18.14 -15.86
CA THR A 136 -11.04 16.97 -15.71
C THR A 136 -10.35 15.80 -15.03
N TRP A 137 -9.16 16.01 -14.46
CA TRP A 137 -8.44 14.97 -13.73
C TRP A 137 -9.28 14.42 -12.57
N GLU A 138 -9.32 13.09 -12.45
CA GLU A 138 -9.90 12.38 -11.32
C GLU A 138 -8.79 11.68 -10.53
N PRO A 139 -8.77 11.78 -9.20
CA PRO A 139 -7.68 11.26 -8.38
C PRO A 139 -7.56 9.73 -8.43
N ILE A 140 -6.34 9.26 -8.15
CA ILE A 140 -6.04 7.85 -7.90
C ILE A 140 -6.54 7.48 -6.51
N GLY A 141 -7.28 6.38 -6.42
CA GLY A 141 -8.00 5.96 -5.23
C GLY A 141 -9.47 6.44 -5.25
N THR A 142 -10.38 5.56 -4.86
CA THR A 142 -11.82 5.86 -4.88
C THR A 142 -12.57 5.15 -3.76
N LYS A 143 -13.73 5.70 -3.43
CA LYS A 143 -14.70 5.11 -2.51
C LYS A 143 -15.96 4.79 -3.30
N ILE A 144 -16.37 3.55 -3.26
CA ILE A 144 -17.59 3.08 -3.93
C ILE A 144 -18.66 2.84 -2.88
N ASP A 145 -19.82 3.42 -3.06
CA ASP A 145 -20.99 3.14 -2.22
C ASP A 145 -21.66 1.85 -2.67
N ARG A 146 -21.60 0.83 -1.82
CA ARG A 146 -22.25 -0.47 -2.04
C ARG A 146 -23.59 -0.60 -1.30
N SER A 147 -24.05 0.46 -0.64
CA SER A 147 -25.33 0.44 0.10
C SER A 147 -26.52 -0.05 -0.72
N PRO A 148 -26.65 0.30 -2.01
CA PRO A 148 -27.76 -0.19 -2.82
C PRO A 148 -27.75 -1.70 -3.12
N GLU A 149 -26.58 -2.34 -2.96
CA GLU A 149 -26.36 -3.75 -3.29
C GLU A 149 -26.45 -4.67 -2.04
N ILE A 150 -26.55 -4.08 -0.84
CA ILE A 150 -26.45 -4.80 0.43
C ILE A 150 -27.75 -4.64 1.21
N GLU A 151 -28.54 -5.72 1.30
CA GLU A 151 -29.81 -5.74 2.06
C GLU A 151 -29.59 -5.65 3.59
N ASP A 152 -28.46 -6.13 4.09
CA ASP A 152 -28.13 -6.15 5.51
C ASP A 152 -27.45 -4.83 5.93
N ALA A 153 -28.16 -4.03 6.70
CA ALA A 153 -27.69 -2.73 7.20
C ALA A 153 -26.45 -2.82 8.12
N ALA A 154 -26.14 -4.00 8.66
CA ALA A 154 -24.96 -4.24 9.49
C ALA A 154 -23.70 -4.52 8.67
N LYS A 155 -23.81 -4.73 7.35
CA LYS A 155 -22.68 -4.97 6.48
C LYS A 155 -22.08 -3.67 5.96
N LYS A 156 -20.84 -3.77 5.46
CA LYS A 156 -20.11 -2.64 4.90
C LYS A 156 -20.84 -2.03 3.73
N LYS A 157 -21.08 -0.73 3.82
CA LYS A 157 -21.72 0.06 2.76
C LYS A 157 -20.73 0.61 1.75
N TYR A 158 -19.44 0.58 2.04
CA TYR A 158 -18.41 1.22 1.21
C TYR A 158 -17.28 0.26 0.88
N GLU A 159 -16.83 0.30 -0.37
CA GLU A 159 -15.60 -0.33 -0.84
C GLU A 159 -14.57 0.77 -1.09
N TRP A 160 -13.40 0.63 -0.48
CA TRP A 160 -12.31 1.56 -0.66
C TRP A 160 -11.26 0.95 -1.57
N ARG A 161 -10.82 1.71 -2.55
CA ARG A 161 -9.77 1.37 -3.48
C ARG A 161 -8.67 2.37 -3.34
N ALA A 162 -7.55 1.94 -2.80
CA ALA A 162 -6.43 2.80 -2.44
C ALA A 162 -5.17 2.44 -3.22
N PHE A 163 -4.31 3.41 -3.43
CA PHE A 163 -2.97 3.17 -3.98
C PHE A 163 -2.01 2.78 -2.85
N GLY A 164 -1.28 1.69 -3.02
CA GLY A 164 -0.31 1.18 -2.03
C GLY A 164 1.09 0.96 -2.60
N GLY A 165 1.36 1.48 -3.78
CA GLY A 165 2.65 1.34 -4.44
C GLY A 165 3.69 2.38 -4.03
N ILE A 166 4.82 2.34 -4.72
CA ILE A 166 5.92 3.30 -4.59
C ILE A 166 5.87 4.25 -5.79
N PHE A 167 5.48 5.50 -5.54
CA PHE A 167 5.41 6.55 -6.55
C PHE A 167 6.63 7.47 -6.43
N ASP A 168 7.51 7.42 -7.42
CA ASP A 168 8.70 8.27 -7.50
C ASP A 168 8.49 9.37 -8.55
N GLY A 169 8.39 10.60 -8.12
CA GLY A 169 8.28 11.75 -9.00
C GLY A 169 9.53 12.02 -9.84
N GLY A 170 10.66 11.36 -9.55
CA GLY A 170 11.91 11.53 -10.29
C GLY A 170 12.48 12.96 -10.26
N GLY A 171 12.03 13.82 -9.35
CA GLY A 171 12.35 15.24 -9.31
C GLY A 171 11.56 16.07 -10.34
N HIS A 172 10.66 15.44 -11.09
CA HIS A 172 9.83 16.11 -12.08
C HIS A 172 8.70 16.91 -11.45
N LYS A 173 8.14 17.81 -12.25
CA LYS A 173 7.03 18.67 -11.88
C LYS A 173 5.69 18.05 -12.28
N LEU A 174 4.77 17.98 -11.32
CA LEU A 174 3.36 17.73 -11.56
C LEU A 174 2.62 19.06 -11.45
N THR A 175 1.96 19.48 -12.50
CA THR A 175 1.15 20.72 -12.48
C THR A 175 -0.32 20.32 -12.35
N VAL A 176 -0.98 20.81 -11.32
CA VAL A 176 -2.41 20.66 -11.09
C VAL A 176 -3.12 21.90 -11.63
N ALA A 177 -4.23 21.71 -12.34
CA ALA A 177 -5.04 22.82 -12.82
C ALA A 177 -5.55 23.68 -11.65
N THR A 178 -5.79 24.96 -11.89
CA THR A 178 -6.42 25.84 -10.91
C THR A 178 -7.76 25.26 -10.47
N GLU A 179 -7.95 25.14 -9.17
CA GLU A 179 -9.08 24.43 -8.56
C GLU A 179 -9.17 22.94 -8.93
N GLY A 180 -8.07 22.36 -9.43
CA GLY A 180 -7.98 20.95 -9.76
C GLY A 180 -7.97 20.04 -8.54
N LYS A 181 -8.25 18.76 -8.79
CA LYS A 181 -8.24 17.72 -7.75
C LYS A 181 -6.82 17.24 -7.45
N PRO A 182 -6.56 16.67 -6.26
CA PRO A 182 -5.25 16.12 -5.89
C PRO A 182 -4.85 14.93 -6.77
N LEU A 183 -3.57 14.55 -6.70
CA LEU A 183 -3.08 13.36 -7.42
C LEU A 183 -3.71 12.08 -6.86
N PHE A 184 -3.74 11.94 -5.54
CA PHE A 184 -4.30 10.79 -4.85
C PHE A 184 -5.51 11.21 -4.01
N ASN A 185 -6.57 10.41 -4.06
CA ASN A 185 -7.70 10.52 -3.15
C ASN A 185 -7.50 9.60 -1.94
N PHE A 186 -7.16 8.33 -2.19
CA PHE A 186 -6.87 7.36 -1.14
C PHE A 186 -5.58 6.61 -1.39
N THR A 187 -4.78 6.50 -0.33
CA THR A 187 -3.54 5.72 -0.31
C THR A 187 -3.52 4.80 0.90
N SER A 188 -2.85 3.66 0.81
CA SER A 188 -2.65 2.70 1.90
C SER A 188 -1.28 2.06 1.78
N ASP A 189 -0.42 2.26 2.79
CA ASP A 189 0.97 1.79 2.83
C ASP A 189 1.83 2.23 1.63
N ALA A 190 1.46 3.37 1.03
CA ALA A 190 2.15 3.92 -0.12
C ALA A 190 3.44 4.66 0.26
N THR A 191 4.40 4.67 -0.65
CA THR A 191 5.54 5.57 -0.61
C THR A 191 5.45 6.58 -1.75
N ILE A 192 5.43 7.87 -1.43
CA ILE A 192 5.42 8.96 -2.42
C ILE A 192 6.67 9.79 -2.21
N LYS A 193 7.50 9.92 -3.24
CA LYS A 193 8.81 10.58 -3.11
C LYS A 193 9.23 11.38 -4.33
N ASN A 194 10.17 12.32 -4.11
CA ASN A 194 10.86 13.09 -5.14
C ASN A 194 9.91 13.81 -6.13
N LEU A 195 8.85 14.43 -5.62
CA LEU A 195 7.80 15.03 -6.44
C LEU A 195 7.68 16.53 -6.16
N ASN A 196 7.65 17.33 -7.22
CA ASN A 196 7.37 18.76 -7.15
C ASN A 196 5.96 19.03 -7.69
N ILE A 197 5.06 19.52 -6.83
CA ILE A 197 3.67 19.80 -7.20
C ILE A 197 3.47 21.31 -7.33
N TYR A 198 2.89 21.71 -8.44
CA TYR A 198 2.54 23.09 -8.74
C TYR A 198 1.03 23.21 -8.89
N GLY A 199 0.46 24.21 -8.23
CA GLY A 199 -0.95 24.56 -8.35
C GLY A 199 -1.22 25.85 -7.58
N GLU A 200 -2.05 26.73 -8.14
CA GLU A 200 -2.45 27.95 -7.44
C GLU A 200 -3.44 27.64 -6.32
N LYS A 201 -4.35 26.71 -6.59
CA LYS A 201 -5.36 26.26 -5.66
C LYS A 201 -5.74 24.83 -6.01
N ILE A 202 -5.53 23.91 -5.08
CA ILE A 202 -5.89 22.51 -5.23
C ILE A 202 -7.10 22.26 -4.31
N ASN A 203 -8.18 21.76 -4.89
CA ASN A 203 -9.35 21.38 -4.11
C ASN A 203 -9.07 20.05 -3.39
N GLY A 204 -9.34 20.02 -2.09
CA GLY A 204 -8.98 18.92 -1.21
C GLY A 204 -7.74 19.24 -0.36
N ASN A 205 -7.15 18.20 0.22
CA ASN A 205 -6.04 18.36 1.18
C ASN A 205 -4.64 18.36 0.54
N GLY A 206 -4.52 18.77 -0.72
CA GLY A 206 -3.23 18.90 -1.42
C GLY A 206 -2.84 17.66 -2.21
N LEU A 207 -1.74 16.98 -1.84
CA LEU A 207 -1.25 15.80 -2.56
C LEU A 207 -2.18 14.60 -2.45
N ILE A 208 -2.76 14.40 -1.27
CA ILE A 208 -3.62 13.29 -0.91
C ILE A 208 -4.82 13.86 -0.17
N ASP A 209 -6.02 13.64 -0.70
CA ASP A 209 -7.25 14.13 -0.07
C ASP A 209 -7.70 13.29 1.12
N GLY A 210 -7.51 11.99 1.04
CA GLY A 210 -7.84 11.05 2.11
C GLY A 210 -6.63 10.20 2.49
N LEU A 211 -6.12 10.38 3.70
CA LEU A 211 -5.41 9.31 4.38
C LEU A 211 -6.48 8.32 4.81
N PHE A 212 -6.25 7.04 4.54
CA PHE A 212 -7.18 5.97 4.91
C PHE A 212 -7.23 5.79 6.44
N ALA A 213 -7.78 6.75 7.13
CA ALA A 213 -8.01 6.74 8.56
C ALA A 213 -9.47 7.07 8.87
N ASP A 214 -10.40 6.77 7.98
CA ASP A 214 -11.79 6.92 8.33
C ASP A 214 -12.24 5.68 9.10
N TYR A 215 -12.25 5.84 10.38
CA TYR A 215 -13.15 5.12 11.26
C TYR A 215 -14.55 5.50 10.80
N GLY A 216 -15.20 4.61 10.06
CA GLY A 216 -16.55 4.84 9.62
C GLY A 216 -17.38 5.34 10.79
N ALA A 217 -18.08 6.43 10.59
CA ALA A 217 -18.99 7.03 11.59
C ALA A 217 -20.12 6.07 12.03
N ASP A 218 -20.15 4.89 11.48
CA ASP A 218 -21.12 3.80 11.69
C ASP A 218 -20.61 2.66 12.59
N GLY A 219 -19.43 2.81 13.22
CA GLY A 219 -18.93 1.87 14.24
C GLY A 219 -18.50 0.50 13.70
N ASN A 220 -18.49 0.29 12.40
CA ASN A 220 -17.96 -0.92 11.79
C ASN A 220 -16.44 -0.80 11.64
N TYR A 221 -15.74 -1.39 12.59
CA TYR A 221 -14.30 -1.53 12.59
C TYR A 221 -13.84 -2.30 11.33
N TRP A 222 -13.28 -1.58 10.38
CA TRP A 222 -12.22 -2.18 9.61
C TRP A 222 -11.04 -2.34 10.57
N THR A 223 -10.71 -3.56 10.88
CA THR A 223 -9.37 -3.92 11.33
C THR A 223 -8.45 -3.74 10.13
N GLY A 224 -8.41 -2.53 9.61
CA GLY A 224 -7.53 -2.13 8.52
C GLY A 224 -6.16 -1.96 9.10
N VAL A 225 -5.19 -2.48 8.41
CA VAL A 225 -3.78 -2.18 8.56
C VAL A 225 -3.63 -0.67 8.73
N PRO A 226 -2.93 -0.18 9.76
CA PRO A 226 -2.70 1.25 9.88
C PRO A 226 -2.03 1.75 8.61
N ASN A 227 -2.59 2.79 8.02
CA ASN A 227 -2.07 3.40 6.80
C ASN A 227 -0.78 4.15 7.11
N CYS A 228 0.33 3.52 6.86
CA CYS A 228 1.63 4.16 6.90
C CYS A 228 1.94 4.69 5.50
N VAL A 229 1.60 5.95 5.23
CA VAL A 229 2.07 6.62 4.01
C VAL A 229 3.41 7.25 4.29
N THR A 230 4.42 6.89 3.52
CA THR A 230 5.73 7.51 3.57
C THR A 230 5.81 8.61 2.51
N ILE A 231 6.00 9.86 2.95
CA ILE A 231 6.20 11.01 2.06
C ILE A 231 7.63 11.52 2.22
N GLN A 232 8.40 11.50 1.15
CA GLN A 232 9.82 11.87 1.15
C GLN A 232 10.12 12.85 0.02
N ASN A 233 10.79 13.98 0.34
CA ASN A 233 11.24 14.94 -0.68
C ASN A 233 10.11 15.36 -1.64
N VAL A 234 8.96 15.73 -1.09
CA VAL A 234 7.81 16.23 -1.84
C VAL A 234 7.62 17.71 -1.54
N HIS A 235 7.56 18.51 -2.57
CA HIS A 235 7.46 19.97 -2.50
C HIS A 235 6.13 20.43 -3.11
N LEU A 236 5.35 21.19 -2.35
CA LEU A 236 4.21 21.94 -2.84
C LEU A 236 4.68 23.37 -3.18
N LEU A 237 4.66 23.71 -4.45
CA LEU A 237 5.15 24.98 -4.94
C LEU A 237 3.97 25.78 -5.51
N ASN A 238 3.70 26.92 -4.93
CA ASN A 238 2.72 27.86 -5.49
C ASN A 238 3.29 28.48 -6.77
N GLY A 239 2.53 28.42 -7.85
CA GLY A 239 2.84 29.18 -9.05
C GLY A 239 2.80 30.65 -8.72
N SER A 240 3.94 31.34 -8.69
CA SER A 240 3.92 32.78 -8.74
C SER A 240 3.53 33.17 -10.17
N SER A 241 2.35 33.74 -10.34
CA SER A 241 2.04 34.50 -11.56
C SER A 241 2.97 35.68 -11.59
N THR A 242 3.93 35.68 -12.50
CA THR A 242 4.57 36.91 -12.98
C THR A 242 3.72 37.51 -14.06
#